data_a414470832ccb66aee9ee1961bd41830
#
_entry.id   a414470832ccb66aee9ee1961bd41830
#
_cell.length_a   1.000
_cell.length_b   1.000
_cell.length_c   1.000
_cell.angle_alpha   90.00
_cell.angle_beta   90.00
_cell.angle_gamma   90.00
#
_symmetry.space_group_name_H-M   'P 1'
#
loop_
_entity.id
_entity.type
_entity.pdbx_description
1 polymer ?
#
loop_
_entity_poly.entity_id
_entity_poly.type
_entity_poly.pdbx_seq_one_letter_code
_entity_poly.pdbx_strand_id
1 'polypeptide(L)'
;NVNIKHCFAFFEKVIKSKLDFEFMFPTGLKGDLLTKDLIDLMVEGGTRGMNLSLEHPSPRLQKVMRKGLNVDKFKENIQYIASNYPEVVIGMNTMHGFPSETEAEAYMTLNFIKDVKWIHFPYMFNVRVFPGTELEHFAMESGVPKELIENTQDMSYEEGSPTIPFSRDFTKGIKTIFLRDYVLNKRR
;
A
#
# COMPACT_ATOMS: atom_id res chain seq x y z
N ASN A 1 1.62 4.23 -14.94
CA ASN A 1 1.07 3.03 -15.61
C ASN A 1 2.18 2.02 -15.81
N VAL A 2 2.06 0.85 -15.20
CA VAL A 2 2.97 -0.27 -15.46
C VAL A 2 2.73 -0.74 -16.90
N ASN A 3 3.76 -0.72 -17.72
CA ASN A 3 3.68 -1.30 -19.05
C ASN A 3 3.92 -2.81 -18.96
N ILE A 4 2.84 -3.57 -18.86
CA ILE A 4 2.88 -5.03 -18.68
C ILE A 4 3.69 -5.72 -19.77
N LYS A 5 3.53 -5.31 -21.06
CA LYS A 5 4.31 -5.87 -22.16
C LYS A 5 5.81 -5.65 -22.00
N HIS A 6 6.20 -4.47 -21.51
CA HIS A 6 7.60 -4.16 -21.23
C HIS A 6 8.15 -5.03 -20.08
N CYS A 7 7.35 -5.27 -19.04
CA CYS A 7 7.74 -6.15 -17.95
C CYS A 7 8.00 -7.58 -18.42
N PHE A 8 7.11 -8.14 -19.25
CA PHE A 8 7.32 -9.45 -19.86
C PHE A 8 8.62 -9.50 -20.64
N ALA A 9 8.81 -8.55 -21.58
CA ALA A 9 10.00 -8.51 -22.42
C ALA A 9 11.30 -8.32 -21.61
N PHE A 10 11.23 -7.60 -20.49
CA PHE A 10 12.36 -7.41 -19.58
C PHE A 10 12.74 -8.73 -18.91
N PHE A 11 11.80 -9.40 -18.24
CA PHE A 11 12.09 -10.64 -17.51
C PHE A 11 12.48 -11.79 -18.44
N GLU A 12 11.87 -11.90 -19.63
CA GLU A 12 12.31 -12.85 -20.66
C GLU A 12 13.79 -12.66 -21.04
N LYS A 13 14.24 -11.40 -21.15
CA LYS A 13 15.65 -11.11 -21.45
C LYS A 13 16.55 -11.45 -20.26
N VAL A 14 16.11 -11.16 -19.03
CA VAL A 14 16.86 -11.52 -17.83
C VAL A 14 17.06 -13.03 -17.76
N ILE A 15 16.02 -13.82 -17.95
CA ILE A 15 16.08 -15.29 -17.93
C ILE A 15 17.03 -15.80 -19.06
N LYS A 16 16.89 -15.27 -20.28
CA LYS A 16 17.76 -15.63 -21.41
C LYS A 16 19.22 -15.27 -21.19
N SER A 17 19.52 -14.23 -20.41
CA SER A 17 20.89 -13.81 -20.13
C SER A 17 21.66 -14.81 -19.27
N LYS A 18 20.94 -15.70 -18.53
CA LYS A 18 21.50 -16.65 -17.56
C LYS A 18 22.35 -16.00 -16.47
N LEU A 19 22.15 -14.70 -16.23
CA LEU A 19 22.77 -13.98 -15.13
C LEU A 19 21.98 -14.25 -13.86
N ASP A 20 22.71 -14.45 -12.77
CA ASP A 20 22.11 -14.67 -11.45
C ASP A 20 21.81 -13.31 -10.79
N PHE A 21 20.54 -12.86 -10.95
CA PHE A 21 20.05 -11.63 -10.35
C PHE A 21 19.02 -11.92 -9.28
N GLU A 22 19.07 -11.12 -8.22
CA GLU A 22 17.96 -11.00 -7.28
C GLU A 22 17.30 -9.63 -7.42
N PHE A 23 15.97 -9.62 -7.61
CA PHE A 23 15.19 -8.41 -7.72
C PHE A 23 14.34 -8.19 -6.47
N MET A 24 14.41 -6.95 -5.95
CA MET A 24 13.54 -6.45 -4.90
C MET A 24 12.79 -5.23 -5.43
N PHE A 25 11.49 -5.21 -5.23
CA PHE A 25 10.62 -4.09 -5.59
C PHE A 25 10.17 -3.35 -4.31
N PRO A 26 11.01 -2.46 -3.74
CA PRO A 26 10.72 -1.79 -2.47
C PRO A 26 9.67 -0.70 -2.60
N THR A 27 9.51 -0.12 -3.79
CA THR A 27 8.44 0.84 -4.08
C THR A 27 7.20 0.10 -4.54
N GLY A 28 6.03 0.57 -4.10
CA GLY A 28 4.78 -0.16 -4.28
C GLY A 28 4.41 -0.46 -5.73
N LEU A 29 4.26 -1.74 -6.05
CA LEU A 29 3.67 -2.21 -7.29
C LEU A 29 2.15 -2.16 -7.21
N LYS A 30 1.48 -1.87 -8.31
CA LYS A 30 0.02 -1.97 -8.41
C LYS A 30 -0.36 -3.44 -8.56
N GLY A 31 -0.61 -4.11 -7.44
CA GLY A 31 -0.71 -5.56 -7.35
C GLY A 31 -1.87 -6.20 -8.13
N ASP A 32 -2.95 -5.45 -8.39
CA ASP A 32 -4.08 -5.91 -9.20
C ASP A 32 -3.78 -5.98 -10.71
N LEU A 33 -2.72 -5.31 -11.17
CA LEU A 33 -2.26 -5.39 -12.56
C LEU A 33 -1.37 -6.59 -12.84
N LEU A 34 -0.83 -7.22 -11.81
CA LEU A 34 -0.04 -8.43 -11.97
C LEU A 34 -0.94 -9.58 -12.47
N THR A 35 -0.52 -10.23 -13.53
CA THR A 35 -1.12 -11.51 -13.96
C THR A 35 -0.30 -12.66 -13.37
N LYS A 36 -0.91 -13.84 -13.23
CA LYS A 36 -0.19 -15.02 -12.74
C LYS A 36 1.05 -15.31 -13.59
N ASP A 37 0.90 -15.28 -14.91
CA ASP A 37 2.02 -15.49 -15.84
C ASP A 37 3.15 -14.47 -15.64
N LEU A 38 2.81 -13.19 -15.34
CA LEU A 38 3.83 -12.18 -15.05
C LEU A 38 4.49 -12.43 -13.70
N ILE A 39 3.74 -12.82 -12.69
CA ILE A 39 4.28 -13.19 -11.37
C ILE A 39 5.27 -14.36 -11.52
N ASP A 40 4.87 -15.41 -12.25
CA ASP A 40 5.69 -16.59 -12.50
C ASP A 40 7.01 -16.20 -13.19
N LEU A 41 6.90 -15.39 -14.25
CA LEU A 41 8.05 -14.90 -15.00
C LEU A 41 8.98 -14.00 -14.15
N MET A 42 8.40 -13.16 -13.29
CA MET A 42 9.17 -12.31 -12.37
C MET A 42 9.96 -13.16 -11.37
N VAL A 43 9.33 -14.20 -10.81
CA VAL A 43 9.99 -15.08 -9.84
C VAL A 43 11.06 -15.95 -10.51
N GLU A 44 10.78 -16.52 -11.69
CA GLU A 44 11.76 -17.22 -12.52
C GLU A 44 12.97 -16.34 -12.84
N GLY A 45 12.72 -15.05 -13.16
CA GLY A 45 13.76 -14.05 -13.43
C GLY A 45 14.48 -13.54 -12.18
N GLY A 46 14.25 -14.12 -10.98
CA GLY A 46 15.00 -13.82 -9.75
C GLY A 46 14.32 -12.84 -8.80
N THR A 47 13.03 -12.58 -8.93
CA THR A 47 12.32 -11.74 -7.94
C THR A 47 12.22 -12.45 -6.59
N ARG A 48 12.70 -11.80 -5.52
CA ARG A 48 12.67 -12.30 -4.13
C ARG A 48 11.84 -11.44 -3.20
N GLY A 49 11.44 -10.25 -3.62
CA GLY A 49 10.56 -9.41 -2.80
C GLY A 49 9.75 -8.43 -3.61
N MET A 50 8.48 -8.26 -3.21
CA MET A 50 7.52 -7.35 -3.81
C MET A 50 6.81 -6.56 -2.74
N ASN A 51 6.85 -5.24 -2.83
CA ASN A 51 5.99 -4.36 -2.03
C ASN A 51 4.78 -3.96 -2.89
N LEU A 52 3.57 -4.28 -2.43
CA LEU A 52 2.33 -4.08 -3.16
C LEU A 52 1.54 -2.91 -2.56
N SER A 53 1.14 -1.94 -3.38
CA SER A 53 0.38 -0.77 -2.93
C SER A 53 -1.13 -1.04 -2.99
N LEU A 54 -1.72 -1.29 -1.84
CA LEU A 54 -3.18 -1.30 -1.65
C LEU A 54 -3.70 0.13 -1.49
N GLU A 55 -2.99 0.93 -0.76
CA GLU A 55 -3.32 2.26 -0.23
C GLU A 55 -4.51 2.17 0.73
N HIS A 56 -5.70 1.82 0.26
CA HIS A 56 -6.89 1.66 1.07
C HIS A 56 -7.87 0.63 0.47
N PRO A 57 -8.51 -0.24 1.27
CA PRO A 57 -9.45 -1.24 0.73
C PRO A 57 -10.84 -0.68 0.40
N SER A 58 -11.21 0.54 0.86
CA SER A 58 -12.53 1.14 0.56
C SER A 58 -12.66 1.46 -0.93
N PRO A 59 -13.68 0.94 -1.64
CA PRO A 59 -13.94 1.28 -3.04
C PRO A 59 -14.21 2.79 -3.24
N ARG A 60 -14.83 3.43 -2.24
CA ARG A 60 -15.06 4.87 -2.26
C ARG A 60 -13.74 5.64 -2.24
N LEU A 61 -12.84 5.33 -1.32
CA LEU A 61 -11.53 5.99 -1.24
C LEU A 61 -10.64 5.65 -2.43
N GLN A 62 -10.69 4.42 -2.96
CA GLN A 62 -10.01 4.07 -4.21
C GLN A 62 -10.43 4.98 -5.37
N LYS A 63 -11.73 5.33 -5.42
CA LYS A 63 -12.26 6.28 -6.42
C LYS A 63 -11.78 7.70 -6.16
N VAL A 64 -11.83 8.17 -4.90
CA VAL A 64 -11.34 9.50 -4.50
C VAL A 64 -9.86 9.67 -4.85
N MET A 65 -9.05 8.67 -4.55
CA MET A 65 -7.61 8.65 -4.89
C MET A 65 -7.32 8.48 -6.38
N ARG A 66 -8.32 8.19 -7.19
CA ARG A 66 -8.17 7.83 -8.62
C ARG A 66 -7.19 6.66 -8.85
N LYS A 67 -7.04 5.78 -7.89
CA LYS A 67 -6.18 4.58 -8.01
C LYS A 67 -6.86 3.48 -8.80
N GLY A 68 -8.19 3.32 -8.66
CA GLY A 68 -8.99 2.33 -9.38
C GLY A 68 -8.44 0.91 -9.25
N LEU A 69 -7.93 0.56 -8.06
CA LEU A 69 -7.38 -0.76 -7.79
C LEU A 69 -8.53 -1.75 -7.57
N ASN A 70 -8.45 -2.91 -8.21
CA ASN A 70 -9.36 -4.02 -7.94
C ASN A 70 -8.86 -4.78 -6.69
N VAL A 71 -9.54 -4.57 -5.58
CA VAL A 71 -9.17 -5.09 -4.25
C VAL A 71 -9.22 -6.62 -4.20
N ASP A 72 -10.22 -7.24 -4.85
CA ASP A 72 -10.36 -8.70 -4.87
C ASP A 72 -9.22 -9.35 -5.65
N LYS A 73 -8.94 -8.84 -6.84
CA LYS A 73 -7.82 -9.31 -7.65
C LYS A 73 -6.47 -9.08 -6.98
N PHE A 74 -6.32 -7.98 -6.25
CA PHE A 74 -5.15 -7.71 -5.43
C PHE A 74 -4.95 -8.80 -4.37
N LYS A 75 -6.02 -9.15 -3.65
CA LYS A 75 -6.00 -10.22 -2.64
C LYS A 75 -5.69 -11.58 -3.25
N GLU A 76 -6.32 -11.91 -4.38
CA GLU A 76 -6.05 -13.15 -5.13
C GLU A 76 -4.57 -13.26 -5.54
N ASN A 77 -3.97 -12.18 -6.02
CA ASN A 77 -2.57 -12.17 -6.42
C ASN A 77 -1.61 -12.36 -5.24
N ILE A 78 -1.89 -11.74 -4.09
CA ILE A 78 -1.11 -11.99 -2.86
C ILE A 78 -1.20 -13.48 -2.49
N GLN A 79 -2.40 -14.04 -2.48
CA GLN A 79 -2.59 -15.44 -2.16
C GLN A 79 -1.89 -16.37 -3.16
N TYR A 80 -1.90 -16.01 -4.45
CA TYR A 80 -1.19 -16.76 -5.48
C TYR A 80 0.33 -16.76 -5.25
N ILE A 81 0.92 -15.59 -5.00
CA ILE A 81 2.36 -15.47 -4.70
C ILE A 81 2.71 -16.31 -3.48
N ALA A 82 1.98 -16.13 -2.38
CA ALA A 82 2.26 -16.81 -1.13
C ALA A 82 2.12 -18.34 -1.21
N SER A 83 1.19 -18.83 -2.02
CA SER A 83 0.94 -20.27 -2.16
C SER A 83 1.92 -20.97 -3.10
N ASN A 84 2.44 -20.28 -4.11
CA ASN A 84 3.32 -20.87 -5.12
C ASN A 84 4.80 -20.52 -4.91
N TYR A 85 5.08 -19.41 -4.22
CA TYR A 85 6.42 -18.84 -4.05
C TYR A 85 6.66 -18.40 -2.60
N PRO A 86 6.70 -19.35 -1.64
CA PRO A 86 6.84 -19.05 -0.22
C PRO A 86 8.17 -18.35 0.13
N GLU A 87 9.14 -18.39 -0.76
CA GLU A 87 10.41 -17.68 -0.63
C GLU A 87 10.33 -16.19 -0.98
N VAL A 88 9.24 -15.74 -1.61
CA VAL A 88 9.07 -14.34 -2.00
C VAL A 88 8.53 -13.53 -0.82
N VAL A 89 9.28 -12.52 -0.44
CA VAL A 89 8.87 -11.59 0.62
C VAL A 89 7.81 -10.62 0.11
N ILE A 90 6.65 -10.58 0.74
CA ILE A 90 5.54 -9.70 0.38
C ILE A 90 5.43 -8.57 1.40
N GLY A 91 5.63 -7.34 0.95
CA GLY A 91 5.27 -6.13 1.66
C GLY A 91 3.94 -5.57 1.16
N MET A 92 3.23 -4.80 1.99
CA MET A 92 2.00 -4.13 1.58
C MET A 92 1.93 -2.73 2.17
N ASN A 93 1.75 -1.73 1.29
CA ASN A 93 1.52 -0.35 1.71
C ASN A 93 0.04 -0.07 1.86
N THR A 94 -0.34 0.47 3.01
CA THR A 94 -1.65 1.04 3.28
C THR A 94 -1.51 2.47 3.77
N MET A 95 -2.58 3.24 3.66
CA MET A 95 -2.66 4.63 4.11
C MET A 95 -3.83 4.83 5.07
N HIS A 96 -3.67 5.78 5.98
CA HIS A 96 -4.66 6.19 6.95
C HIS A 96 -4.72 7.71 7.04
N GLY A 97 -5.91 8.27 7.24
CA GLY A 97 -6.09 9.70 7.39
C GLY A 97 -6.35 10.45 6.07
N PHE A 98 -7.05 9.82 5.11
CA PHE A 98 -7.59 10.58 3.97
C PHE A 98 -8.58 11.64 4.46
N PRO A 99 -8.60 12.84 3.87
CA PRO A 99 -9.44 13.94 4.34
C PRO A 99 -10.93 13.62 4.53
N SER A 100 -11.46 12.65 3.81
CA SER A 100 -12.84 12.19 3.94
C SER A 100 -12.98 10.77 4.48
N GLU A 101 -11.91 10.17 4.98
CA GLU A 101 -11.96 8.82 5.53
C GLU A 101 -12.84 8.78 6.76
N THR A 102 -13.66 7.74 6.88
CA THR A 102 -14.50 7.48 8.05
C THR A 102 -13.82 6.50 9.00
N GLU A 103 -14.22 6.48 10.28
CA GLU A 103 -13.72 5.50 11.24
C GLU A 103 -13.97 4.07 10.77
N ALA A 104 -15.13 3.80 10.18
CA ALA A 104 -15.45 2.49 9.62
C ALA A 104 -14.45 2.10 8.50
N GLU A 105 -14.04 3.04 7.66
CA GLU A 105 -13.05 2.79 6.62
C GLU A 105 -11.64 2.56 7.19
N ALA A 106 -11.26 3.29 8.24
CA ALA A 106 -10.01 3.02 8.94
C ALA A 106 -9.95 1.58 9.48
N TYR A 107 -11.05 1.09 10.07
CA TYR A 107 -11.15 -0.31 10.48
C TYR A 107 -11.19 -1.29 9.30
N MET A 108 -11.70 -0.91 8.12
CA MET A 108 -11.61 -1.77 6.93
C MET A 108 -10.16 -2.09 6.58
N THR A 109 -9.24 -1.13 6.72
CA THR A 109 -7.80 -1.36 6.48
C THR A 109 -7.23 -2.39 7.46
N LEU A 110 -7.52 -2.27 8.74
CA LEU A 110 -7.08 -3.25 9.74
C LEU A 110 -7.65 -4.65 9.47
N ASN A 111 -8.94 -4.73 9.15
CA ASN A 111 -9.60 -6.00 8.83
C ASN A 111 -9.01 -6.63 7.56
N PHE A 112 -8.74 -5.83 6.52
CA PHE A 112 -8.09 -6.32 5.32
C PHE A 112 -6.73 -6.94 5.62
N ILE A 113 -5.88 -6.26 6.40
CA ILE A 113 -4.57 -6.77 6.81
C ILE A 113 -4.73 -8.08 7.60
N LYS A 114 -5.75 -8.16 8.46
CA LYS A 114 -6.05 -9.38 9.24
C LYS A 114 -6.46 -10.56 8.35
N ASP A 115 -7.24 -10.30 7.32
CA ASP A 115 -7.79 -11.34 6.43
C ASP A 115 -6.76 -11.84 5.42
N VAL A 116 -5.78 -11.00 5.06
CA VAL A 116 -4.71 -11.38 4.13
C VAL A 116 -3.50 -11.90 4.91
N LYS A 117 -3.47 -13.23 5.10
CA LYS A 117 -2.54 -13.91 6.02
C LYS A 117 -1.06 -13.91 5.61
N TRP A 118 -0.70 -13.53 4.40
CA TRP A 118 0.62 -13.82 3.83
C TRP A 118 1.48 -12.58 3.59
N ILE A 119 1.17 -11.49 4.28
CA ILE A 119 1.97 -10.28 4.19
C ILE A 119 3.06 -10.32 5.24
N HIS A 120 4.33 -10.31 4.81
CA HIS A 120 5.49 -10.31 5.71
C HIS A 120 5.68 -8.96 6.38
N PHE A 121 5.51 -7.88 5.61
CA PHE A 121 5.71 -6.51 6.07
C PHE A 121 4.51 -5.63 5.70
N PRO A 122 3.49 -5.54 6.55
CA PRO A 122 2.44 -4.53 6.39
C PRO A 122 2.98 -3.16 6.82
N TYR A 123 2.73 -2.14 6.00
CA TYR A 123 3.03 -0.75 6.30
C TYR A 123 1.75 0.07 6.35
N MET A 124 1.64 0.97 7.31
CA MET A 124 0.55 1.92 7.42
C MET A 124 1.12 3.34 7.53
N PHE A 125 0.94 4.11 6.47
CA PHE A 125 1.39 5.49 6.39
C PHE A 125 0.24 6.46 6.67
N ASN A 126 0.55 7.60 7.28
CA ASN A 126 -0.41 8.69 7.32
C ASN A 126 -0.42 9.42 5.97
N VAL A 127 -1.62 9.76 5.52
CA VAL A 127 -1.77 10.61 4.33
C VAL A 127 -1.21 12.00 4.63
N ARG A 128 -0.40 12.50 3.72
CA ARG A 128 0.05 13.89 3.72
C ARG A 128 -0.58 14.62 2.56
N VAL A 129 -1.15 15.77 2.86
CA VAL A 129 -1.69 16.68 1.86
C VAL A 129 -0.60 17.68 1.50
N PHE A 130 -0.22 17.71 0.23
CA PHE A 130 0.80 18.66 -0.25
C PHE A 130 0.14 19.84 -0.95
N PRO A 131 0.68 21.07 -0.75
CA PRO A 131 0.22 22.25 -1.48
C PRO A 131 0.31 22.06 -3.01
N GLY A 132 -0.62 22.64 -3.74
CA GLY A 132 -0.68 22.58 -5.20
C GLY A 132 -1.25 21.28 -5.77
N THR A 133 -1.75 20.37 -4.94
CA THR A 133 -2.36 19.11 -5.38
C THR A 133 -3.90 19.18 -5.37
N GLU A 134 -4.56 18.33 -6.17
CA GLU A 134 -6.01 18.17 -6.08
C GLU A 134 -6.47 17.72 -4.69
N LEU A 135 -5.62 16.97 -3.97
CA LEU A 135 -5.90 16.54 -2.61
C LEU A 135 -5.97 17.72 -1.65
N GLU A 136 -5.23 18.81 -1.90
CA GLU A 136 -5.34 20.06 -1.12
C GLU A 136 -6.74 20.65 -1.21
N HIS A 137 -7.28 20.81 -2.43
CA HIS A 137 -8.64 21.33 -2.61
C HIS A 137 -9.66 20.45 -1.89
N PHE A 138 -9.56 19.16 -2.07
CA PHE A 138 -10.44 18.20 -1.43
C PHE A 138 -10.32 18.22 0.11
N ALA A 139 -9.12 18.38 0.63
CA ALA A 139 -8.89 18.49 2.07
C ALA A 139 -9.51 19.77 2.65
N MET A 140 -9.36 20.92 1.98
CA MET A 140 -9.98 22.19 2.39
C MET A 140 -11.50 22.10 2.35
N GLU A 141 -12.08 21.52 1.31
CA GLU A 141 -13.53 21.25 1.22
C GLU A 141 -14.02 20.31 2.35
N SER A 142 -13.14 19.43 2.83
CA SER A 142 -13.40 18.53 3.97
C SER A 142 -13.12 19.17 5.33
N GLY A 143 -12.80 20.50 5.37
CA GLY A 143 -12.59 21.25 6.60
C GLY A 143 -11.16 21.26 7.14
N VAL A 144 -10.18 20.81 6.37
CA VAL A 144 -8.76 20.90 6.77
C VAL A 144 -8.28 22.36 6.62
N PRO A 145 -7.80 23.03 7.67
CA PRO A 145 -7.28 24.37 7.57
C PRO A 145 -6.06 24.46 6.65
N LYS A 146 -6.00 25.51 5.84
CA LYS A 146 -4.94 25.71 4.86
C LYS A 146 -3.56 25.77 5.51
N GLU A 147 -3.45 26.42 6.66
CA GLU A 147 -2.21 26.56 7.42
C GLU A 147 -1.61 25.19 7.81
N LEU A 148 -2.46 24.20 8.08
CA LEU A 148 -2.00 22.83 8.38
C LEU A 148 -1.41 22.14 7.14
N ILE A 149 -1.94 22.45 5.95
CA ILE A 149 -1.44 21.91 4.69
C ILE A 149 -0.11 22.54 4.33
N GLU A 150 0.00 23.87 4.43
CA GLU A 150 1.22 24.63 4.13
C GLU A 150 2.39 24.21 5.02
N ASN A 151 2.13 23.92 6.29
CA ASN A 151 3.14 23.49 7.26
C ASN A 151 3.49 21.99 7.17
N THR A 152 2.83 21.21 6.32
CA THR A 152 3.06 19.76 6.21
C THR A 152 4.49 19.41 5.76
N GLN A 153 5.17 20.30 5.06
CA GLN A 153 6.54 20.07 4.58
C GLN A 153 7.59 20.12 5.69
N ASP A 154 7.35 20.91 6.73
CA ASP A 154 8.30 21.16 7.83
C ASP A 154 8.10 20.19 9.01
N MET A 155 7.06 19.37 8.97
CA MET A 155 6.72 18.48 10.07
C MET A 155 7.54 17.19 10.00
N SER A 156 8.24 16.89 11.10
CA SER A 156 8.87 15.58 11.28
C SER A 156 7.82 14.46 11.21
N TYR A 157 8.21 13.29 10.74
CA TYR A 157 7.32 12.14 10.54
C TYR A 157 6.55 11.75 11.82
N GLU A 158 7.02 12.17 12.99
CA GLU A 158 6.50 11.78 14.31
C GLU A 158 5.58 12.83 14.94
N GLU A 159 5.74 14.12 14.65
CA GLU A 159 5.15 15.17 15.50
C GLU A 159 3.95 15.92 14.93
N GLY A 160 3.54 15.73 13.70
CA GLY A 160 2.59 16.70 13.30
C GLY A 160 1.83 16.56 12.01
N SER A 161 1.78 15.39 11.40
CA SER A 161 0.77 15.24 10.35
C SER A 161 -0.59 15.52 10.97
N PRO A 162 -1.35 16.46 10.43
CA PRO A 162 -2.72 16.64 10.86
C PRO A 162 -3.41 15.30 10.76
N THR A 163 -4.00 14.85 11.85
CA THR A 163 -4.71 13.57 11.91
C THR A 163 -6.11 13.66 11.33
N ILE A 164 -6.45 14.82 10.75
CA ILE A 164 -7.72 15.09 10.11
C ILE A 164 -7.93 14.06 8.98
N PRO A 165 -9.13 13.42 8.94
CA PRO A 165 -10.36 13.80 9.65
C PRO A 165 -10.47 13.30 11.11
N PHE A 166 -9.49 12.59 11.61
CA PHE A 166 -9.55 11.94 12.91
C PHE A 166 -8.93 12.75 14.04
N SER A 167 -9.35 12.46 15.27
CA SER A 167 -8.65 12.94 16.45
C SER A 167 -7.29 12.24 16.59
N ARG A 168 -6.36 12.88 17.31
CA ARG A 168 -5.06 12.27 17.61
C ARG A 168 -5.21 10.94 18.38
N ASP A 169 -6.17 10.87 19.28
CA ASP A 169 -6.40 9.66 20.08
C ASP A 169 -6.91 8.51 19.23
N PHE A 170 -7.82 8.78 18.29
CA PHE A 170 -8.29 7.78 17.34
C PHE A 170 -7.15 7.25 16.47
N THR A 171 -6.37 8.14 15.86
CA THR A 171 -5.22 7.75 15.03
C THR A 171 -4.18 6.95 15.84
N LYS A 172 -3.90 7.38 17.08
CA LYS A 172 -3.03 6.64 17.98
C LYS A 172 -3.60 5.26 18.32
N GLY A 173 -4.91 5.15 18.51
CA GLY A 173 -5.61 3.88 18.73
C GLY A 173 -5.47 2.94 17.57
N ILE A 174 -5.75 3.39 16.33
CA ILE A 174 -5.60 2.62 15.09
C ILE A 174 -4.15 2.12 14.93
N LYS A 175 -3.16 3.00 15.10
CA LYS A 175 -1.74 2.63 15.03
C LYS A 175 -1.33 1.64 16.11
N THR A 176 -1.84 1.78 17.31
CA THR A 176 -1.56 0.84 18.40
C THR A 176 -2.10 -0.55 18.09
N ILE A 177 -3.33 -0.65 17.57
CA ILE A 177 -3.90 -1.94 17.11
C ILE A 177 -3.05 -2.52 15.99
N PHE A 178 -2.70 -1.69 14.98
CA PHE A 178 -1.86 -2.12 13.87
C PHE A 178 -0.52 -2.70 14.34
N LEU A 179 0.21 -1.97 15.18
CA LEU A 179 1.52 -2.42 15.68
C LEU A 179 1.39 -3.69 16.55
N ARG A 180 0.46 -3.69 17.51
CA ARG A 180 0.29 -4.81 18.44
C ARG A 180 -0.15 -6.09 17.74
N ASP A 181 -1.16 -5.99 16.87
CA ASP A 181 -1.87 -7.15 16.35
C ASP A 181 -1.29 -7.65 15.02
N TYR A 182 -0.61 -6.78 14.24
CA TYR A 182 -0.18 -7.13 12.90
C TYR A 182 1.33 -7.05 12.68
N VAL A 183 2.05 -6.20 13.39
CA VAL A 183 3.50 -6.08 13.23
C VAL A 183 4.25 -6.89 14.29
N LEU A 184 3.84 -6.78 15.54
CA LEU A 184 4.54 -7.39 16.68
C LEU A 184 3.98 -8.77 17.09
N ASN A 185 2.87 -9.19 16.51
CA ASN A 185 2.25 -10.46 16.86
C ASN A 185 3.01 -11.65 16.24
N LYS A 186 3.74 -12.38 17.08
CA LYS A 186 4.53 -13.57 16.70
C LYS A 186 3.70 -14.78 16.22
N ARG A 187 2.36 -14.72 16.31
CA ARG A 187 1.45 -15.83 15.94
C ARG A 187 0.82 -15.66 14.56
N ARG A 188 1.31 -14.74 13.80
CA ARG A 188 0.83 -14.46 12.47
C ARG A 188 1.52 -15.33 11.41
#